data_f1100499dfd9f60a2b6a10c60dc50520
#
_entry.id   f1100499dfd9f60a2b6a10c60dc50520
#
_cell.length_a   1.000
_cell.length_b   1.000
_cell.length_c   1.000
_cell.angle_alpha   90.00
_cell.angle_beta   90.00
_cell.angle_gamma   90.00
#
_symmetry.space_group_name_H-M   'P 1'
#
loop_
_entity.id
_entity.type
_entity.pdbx_description
1 polymer ?
#
loop_
_entity_poly.entity_id
_entity_poly.type
_entity_poly.pdbx_seq_one_letter_code
_entity_poly.pdbx_strand_id
1 'polypeptide(L)'
;MKPYILLTPGPLTTTETVKEAMMTDWCTWDEVYNVHIVEEIRNSLVALSSRHPDEYTSILLQGSGTYCVEAVIGSTIKPGDKLLILSNGAYGDRMGNIAEYHGIDYDLLAFDETEQISVSYVDDYLAHNADITHVAIVHCETTTGILNPLKDIAHIVKMYGKRLIVDAMSSFGGIPIDLQELGVDFMISSANKCIQGVPGFGFIIARKSELMRCRGVSKSLSLDIYDQWETMEKGHGKWRFTSPTHVVRAFKQAMEELTEEGGVTARYKRYCENHDVLVNGMRTLGFETLLPDGVQSPIITSFSVSYTHLTLPTKLEV
;
A
#
# COMPACT_ATOMS: atom_id res chain seq x y z
N MET A 1 1.42 1.19 32.73
CA MET A 1 2.51 0.81 31.83
C MET A 1 2.89 2.05 31.03
N LYS A 2 4.17 2.37 30.82
CA LYS A 2 4.53 3.49 29.91
C LYS A 2 4.11 3.13 28.49
N PRO A 3 3.43 3.98 27.73
CA PRO A 3 3.08 3.70 26.36
C PRO A 3 4.34 3.54 25.51
N TYR A 4 4.36 2.55 24.62
CA TYR A 4 5.43 2.42 23.62
C TYR A 4 5.27 3.51 22.55
N ILE A 5 6.38 4.10 22.15
CA ILE A 5 6.48 4.91 20.94
C ILE A 5 7.06 4.01 19.86
N LEU A 6 6.26 3.66 18.87
CA LEU A 6 6.68 2.80 17.76
C LEU A 6 7.34 3.64 16.68
N LEU A 7 8.60 3.32 16.38
CA LEU A 7 9.37 3.94 15.29
C LEU A 7 9.45 3.04 14.06
N THR A 8 8.53 2.11 13.94
CA THR A 8 8.44 1.18 12.80
C THR A 8 7.63 1.80 11.66
N PRO A 9 7.82 1.38 10.40
CA PRO A 9 7.02 1.86 9.26
C PRO A 9 5.53 1.53 9.38
N GLY A 10 5.17 0.57 10.20
CA GLY A 10 3.82 0.13 10.55
C GLY A 10 3.84 -1.28 11.13
N PRO A 11 3.07 -1.53 12.20
CA PRO A 11 2.12 -0.59 12.83
C PRO A 11 2.80 0.60 13.52
N LEU A 12 2.10 1.73 13.52
CA LEU A 12 2.51 3.00 14.13
C LEU A 12 1.91 3.14 15.54
N THR A 13 2.44 4.09 16.33
CA THR A 13 1.74 4.57 17.53
C THR A 13 0.53 5.38 17.10
N THR A 14 -0.67 4.88 17.40
CA THR A 14 -1.94 5.56 17.11
C THR A 14 -2.29 6.57 18.21
N THR A 15 -3.14 7.54 17.88
CA THR A 15 -3.71 8.50 18.81
C THR A 15 -4.64 7.82 19.83
N GLU A 16 -4.97 8.50 20.91
CA GLU A 16 -5.93 7.98 21.88
C GLU A 16 -7.33 7.88 21.26
N THR A 17 -7.74 8.86 20.44
CA THR A 17 -9.04 8.87 19.75
C THR A 17 -9.23 7.69 18.81
N VAL A 18 -8.19 7.27 18.08
CA VAL A 18 -8.19 6.04 17.26
C VAL A 18 -8.35 4.79 18.13
N LYS A 19 -7.72 4.74 19.31
CA LYS A 19 -7.86 3.62 20.26
C LYS A 19 -9.25 3.59 20.89
N GLU A 20 -9.77 4.74 21.31
CA GLU A 20 -11.11 4.90 21.90
C GLU A 20 -12.21 4.47 20.92
N ALA A 21 -12.01 4.73 19.62
CA ALA A 21 -12.94 4.30 18.58
C ALA A 21 -13.14 2.77 18.51
N MET A 22 -12.23 1.98 19.08
CA MET A 22 -12.36 0.51 19.18
C MET A 22 -13.18 0.05 20.37
N MET A 23 -13.59 0.92 21.29
CA MET A 23 -14.27 0.52 22.54
C MET A 23 -15.76 0.23 22.37
N THR A 24 -16.28 0.37 21.15
CA THR A 24 -17.71 0.15 20.85
C THR A 24 -17.87 -1.05 19.94
N ASP A 25 -18.76 -1.96 20.32
CA ASP A 25 -19.19 -3.08 19.48
C ASP A 25 -20.12 -2.59 18.36
N TRP A 26 -19.90 -3.10 17.16
CA TRP A 26 -20.69 -2.74 15.97
C TRP A 26 -21.34 -3.97 15.35
N CYS A 27 -22.58 -3.84 14.96
CA CYS A 27 -23.33 -4.90 14.28
C CYS A 27 -23.13 -4.79 12.76
N THR A 28 -22.58 -5.84 12.13
CA THR A 28 -22.34 -5.89 10.68
C THR A 28 -23.63 -6.00 9.85
N TRP A 29 -24.79 -6.10 10.48
CA TRP A 29 -26.11 -6.08 9.84
C TRP A 29 -26.78 -4.71 9.97
N ASP A 30 -26.17 -3.80 10.71
CA ASP A 30 -26.70 -2.46 10.95
C ASP A 30 -26.34 -1.53 9.76
N GLU A 31 -27.34 -0.78 9.30
CA GLU A 31 -27.18 0.25 8.29
C GLU A 31 -26.17 1.33 8.72
N VAL A 32 -26.20 1.71 10.02
CA VAL A 32 -25.26 2.69 10.56
C VAL A 32 -23.81 2.26 10.36
N TYR A 33 -23.49 0.98 10.62
CA TYR A 33 -22.14 0.47 10.40
C TYR A 33 -21.79 0.40 8.90
N ASN A 34 -22.68 -0.17 8.10
CA ASN A 34 -22.39 -0.40 6.69
C ASN A 34 -22.35 0.91 5.89
N VAL A 35 -23.31 1.80 6.06
CA VAL A 35 -23.43 3.04 5.28
C VAL A 35 -22.53 4.14 5.86
N HIS A 36 -22.64 4.44 7.16
CA HIS A 36 -21.96 5.60 7.75
C HIS A 36 -20.53 5.33 8.22
N ILE A 37 -20.07 4.07 8.21
CA ILE A 37 -18.67 3.75 8.48
C ILE A 37 -18.02 3.17 7.24
N VAL A 38 -18.49 2.03 6.73
CA VAL A 38 -17.81 1.30 5.66
C VAL A 38 -17.89 2.05 4.33
N GLU A 39 -19.08 2.48 3.87
CA GLU A 39 -19.22 3.21 2.62
C GLU A 39 -18.53 4.57 2.65
N GLU A 40 -18.57 5.29 3.77
CA GLU A 40 -17.83 6.55 3.89
C GLU A 40 -16.32 6.32 3.82
N ILE A 41 -15.77 5.25 4.42
CA ILE A 41 -14.36 4.87 4.25
C ILE A 41 -14.07 4.61 2.76
N ARG A 42 -14.90 3.80 2.10
CA ARG A 42 -14.73 3.44 0.69
C ARG A 42 -14.67 4.68 -0.20
N ASN A 43 -15.63 5.58 -0.03
CA ASN A 43 -15.70 6.81 -0.80
C ASN A 43 -14.52 7.75 -0.50
N SER A 44 -14.14 7.88 0.76
CA SER A 44 -13.02 8.73 1.18
C SER A 44 -11.68 8.22 0.64
N LEU A 45 -11.45 6.90 0.61
CA LEU A 45 -10.24 6.31 0.02
C LEU A 45 -10.11 6.65 -1.47
N VAL A 46 -11.21 6.58 -2.22
CA VAL A 46 -11.22 6.96 -3.63
C VAL A 46 -10.96 8.46 -3.79
N ALA A 47 -11.62 9.30 -2.99
CA ALA A 47 -11.44 10.74 -3.03
C ALA A 47 -10.01 11.20 -2.68
N LEU A 48 -9.31 10.48 -1.80
CA LEU A 48 -7.91 10.74 -1.47
C LEU A 48 -6.93 10.41 -2.61
N SER A 49 -7.34 9.58 -3.56
CA SER A 49 -6.46 8.99 -4.56
C SER A 49 -6.75 9.38 -6.00
N SER A 50 -7.86 10.04 -6.29
CA SER A 50 -8.24 10.41 -7.65
C SER A 50 -9.10 11.67 -7.69
N ARG A 51 -8.80 12.55 -8.66
CA ARG A 51 -9.65 13.72 -8.99
C ARG A 51 -10.91 13.32 -9.76
N HIS A 52 -10.98 12.08 -10.23
CA HIS A 52 -12.12 11.51 -10.95
C HIS A 52 -12.62 10.25 -10.22
N PRO A 53 -13.28 10.44 -9.07
CA PRO A 53 -13.69 9.32 -8.20
C PRO A 53 -14.67 8.37 -8.89
N ASP A 54 -15.41 8.83 -9.91
CA ASP A 54 -16.38 7.99 -10.64
C ASP A 54 -15.76 6.82 -11.41
N GLU A 55 -14.48 6.92 -11.79
CA GLU A 55 -13.76 5.86 -12.51
C GLU A 55 -13.22 4.77 -11.58
N TYR A 56 -13.12 5.04 -10.28
CA TYR A 56 -12.51 4.15 -9.30
C TYR A 56 -13.51 3.69 -8.25
N THR A 57 -13.16 2.61 -7.58
CA THR A 57 -13.87 2.10 -6.40
C THR A 57 -12.86 1.54 -5.41
N SER A 58 -13.25 1.37 -4.16
CA SER A 58 -12.40 0.74 -3.17
C SER A 58 -12.99 -0.56 -2.64
N ILE A 59 -12.12 -1.50 -2.31
CA ILE A 59 -12.44 -2.82 -1.79
C ILE A 59 -11.68 -2.98 -0.48
N LEU A 60 -12.38 -3.33 0.60
CA LEU A 60 -11.78 -3.60 1.90
C LEU A 60 -11.68 -5.11 2.09
N LEU A 61 -10.50 -5.59 2.50
CA LEU A 61 -10.23 -7.00 2.75
C LEU A 61 -9.65 -7.20 4.15
N GLN A 62 -10.20 -8.14 4.90
CA GLN A 62 -9.67 -8.52 6.20
C GLN A 62 -8.30 -9.18 6.04
N GLY A 63 -7.37 -8.84 6.93
CA GLY A 63 -6.01 -9.37 6.95
C GLY A 63 -4.95 -8.29 6.89
N SER A 64 -3.73 -8.67 6.57
CA SER A 64 -2.62 -7.73 6.34
C SER A 64 -2.63 -7.19 4.91
N GLY A 65 -1.82 -6.17 4.64
CA GLY A 65 -1.61 -5.69 3.27
C GLY A 65 -1.18 -6.78 2.29
N THR A 66 -0.40 -7.77 2.74
CA THR A 66 0.01 -8.92 1.92
C THR A 66 -1.18 -9.70 1.37
N TYR A 67 -2.27 -9.85 2.16
CA TYR A 67 -3.50 -10.48 1.68
C TYR A 67 -4.14 -9.70 0.53
N CYS A 68 -4.05 -8.38 0.55
CA CYS A 68 -4.54 -7.55 -0.55
C CYS A 68 -3.66 -7.67 -1.81
N VAL A 69 -2.33 -7.77 -1.65
CA VAL A 69 -1.41 -8.02 -2.77
C VAL A 69 -1.72 -9.36 -3.43
N GLU A 70 -1.87 -10.41 -2.63
CA GLU A 70 -2.23 -11.75 -3.11
C GLU A 70 -3.62 -11.77 -3.76
N ALA A 71 -4.59 -11.09 -3.16
CA ALA A 71 -5.94 -10.97 -3.71
C ALA A 71 -5.95 -10.27 -5.08
N VAL A 72 -5.18 -9.19 -5.26
CA VAL A 72 -5.07 -8.50 -6.55
C VAL A 72 -4.39 -9.39 -7.57
N ILE A 73 -3.20 -9.93 -7.29
CA ILE A 73 -2.47 -10.79 -8.23
C ILE A 73 -3.31 -12.00 -8.62
N GLY A 74 -3.91 -12.69 -7.63
CA GLY A 74 -4.73 -13.88 -7.87
C GLY A 74 -6.07 -13.62 -8.56
N SER A 75 -6.58 -12.38 -8.56
CA SER A 75 -7.87 -12.03 -9.18
C SER A 75 -7.73 -11.27 -10.50
N THR A 76 -6.55 -10.75 -10.85
CA THR A 76 -6.39 -9.92 -12.05
C THR A 76 -5.75 -10.68 -13.21
N ILE A 77 -4.81 -11.59 -12.93
CA ILE A 77 -4.03 -12.28 -13.95
C ILE A 77 -4.77 -13.54 -14.40
N LYS A 78 -5.20 -13.56 -15.64
CA LYS A 78 -5.94 -14.68 -16.24
C LYS A 78 -5.00 -15.72 -16.83
N PRO A 79 -5.47 -16.95 -17.09
CA PRO A 79 -4.72 -17.89 -17.91
C PRO A 79 -4.38 -17.28 -19.29
N GLY A 80 -3.09 -17.26 -19.63
CA GLY A 80 -2.56 -16.63 -20.84
C GLY A 80 -2.16 -15.17 -20.70
N ASP A 81 -2.44 -14.52 -19.57
CA ASP A 81 -1.82 -13.25 -19.20
C ASP A 81 -0.44 -13.51 -18.58
N LYS A 82 0.47 -12.52 -18.67
CA LYS A 82 1.81 -12.58 -18.07
C LYS A 82 2.08 -11.32 -17.24
N LEU A 83 2.61 -11.52 -16.06
CA LEU A 83 2.93 -10.46 -15.10
C LEU A 83 4.41 -10.11 -15.14
N LEU A 84 4.75 -8.83 -15.31
CA LEU A 84 6.09 -8.31 -15.07
C LEU A 84 6.14 -7.71 -13.66
N ILE A 85 7.08 -8.17 -12.84
CA ILE A 85 7.30 -7.67 -11.49
C ILE A 85 8.60 -6.88 -11.46
N LEU A 86 8.52 -5.64 -11.00
CA LEU A 86 9.67 -4.75 -10.81
C LEU A 86 10.04 -4.77 -9.32
N SER A 87 11.18 -5.38 -8.99
CA SER A 87 11.61 -5.58 -7.60
C SER A 87 12.96 -4.92 -7.33
N ASN A 88 13.05 -4.20 -6.22
CA ASN A 88 14.29 -3.77 -5.59
C ASN A 88 14.24 -3.99 -4.07
N GLY A 89 13.58 -5.08 -3.64
CA GLY A 89 13.54 -5.47 -2.23
C GLY A 89 12.49 -6.54 -1.92
N ALA A 90 12.37 -6.85 -0.64
CA ALA A 90 11.60 -8.00 -0.15
C ALA A 90 10.10 -7.96 -0.51
N TYR A 91 9.51 -6.76 -0.70
CA TYR A 91 8.08 -6.66 -1.03
C TYR A 91 7.84 -6.89 -2.52
N GLY A 92 8.75 -6.46 -3.39
CA GLY A 92 8.73 -6.84 -4.81
C GLY A 92 8.93 -8.34 -4.99
N ASP A 93 9.92 -8.94 -4.32
CA ASP A 93 10.19 -10.39 -4.37
C ASP A 93 9.00 -11.21 -3.87
N ARG A 94 8.28 -10.71 -2.87
CA ARG A 94 7.05 -11.34 -2.37
C ARG A 94 5.95 -11.43 -3.43
N MET A 95 5.83 -10.45 -4.32
CA MET A 95 4.90 -10.54 -5.45
C MET A 95 5.25 -11.71 -6.38
N GLY A 96 6.56 -11.95 -6.61
CA GLY A 96 7.04 -13.12 -7.34
C GLY A 96 6.65 -14.43 -6.67
N ASN A 97 6.88 -14.55 -5.38
CA ASN A 97 6.46 -15.72 -4.61
C ASN A 97 4.94 -15.95 -4.70
N ILE A 98 4.13 -14.89 -4.60
CA ILE A 98 2.67 -14.98 -4.75
C ILE A 98 2.32 -15.49 -6.15
N ALA A 99 2.93 -14.94 -7.19
CA ALA A 99 2.69 -15.40 -8.58
C ALA A 99 3.02 -16.88 -8.76
N GLU A 100 4.15 -17.34 -8.19
CA GLU A 100 4.55 -18.74 -8.20
C GLU A 100 3.53 -19.64 -7.50
N TYR A 101 3.09 -19.28 -6.28
CA TYR A 101 2.07 -20.03 -5.53
C TYR A 101 0.74 -20.16 -6.28
N HIS A 102 0.36 -19.14 -7.04
CA HIS A 102 -0.86 -19.14 -7.86
C HIS A 102 -0.68 -19.81 -9.23
N GLY A 103 0.55 -20.19 -9.61
CA GLY A 103 0.87 -20.73 -10.94
C GLY A 103 0.60 -19.72 -12.05
N ILE A 104 0.93 -18.45 -11.79
CA ILE A 104 0.84 -17.33 -12.72
C ILE A 104 2.16 -17.22 -13.48
N ASP A 105 2.10 -17.06 -14.81
CA ASP A 105 3.27 -16.77 -15.62
C ASP A 105 3.79 -15.36 -15.35
N TYR A 106 5.06 -15.24 -14.98
CA TYR A 106 5.65 -13.96 -14.63
C TYR A 106 7.14 -13.86 -14.98
N ASP A 107 7.57 -12.64 -15.23
CA ASP A 107 8.97 -12.25 -15.26
C ASP A 107 9.27 -11.34 -14.05
N LEU A 108 10.46 -11.48 -13.48
CA LEU A 108 10.93 -10.64 -12.38
C LEU A 108 12.18 -9.89 -12.83
N LEU A 109 12.07 -8.55 -12.87
CA LEU A 109 13.23 -7.67 -13.02
C LEU A 109 13.71 -7.25 -11.63
N ALA A 110 14.81 -7.85 -11.20
CA ALA A 110 15.42 -7.56 -9.91
C ALA A 110 16.50 -6.47 -10.07
N PHE A 111 16.42 -5.46 -9.21
CA PHE A 111 17.39 -4.38 -9.05
C PHE A 111 18.03 -4.47 -7.66
N ASP A 112 19.16 -3.79 -7.45
CA ASP A 112 19.75 -3.70 -6.12
C ASP A 112 18.80 -2.97 -5.15
N GLU A 113 18.79 -3.39 -3.88
CA GLU A 113 17.89 -2.82 -2.87
C GLU A 113 18.17 -1.35 -2.54
N THR A 114 19.33 -0.84 -2.92
CA THR A 114 19.75 0.55 -2.76
C THR A 114 19.64 1.38 -4.05
N GLU A 115 19.22 0.77 -5.16
CA GLU A 115 19.04 1.41 -6.44
C GLU A 115 17.56 1.53 -6.83
N GLN A 116 17.17 2.68 -7.37
CA GLN A 116 15.84 2.82 -7.96
C GLN A 116 15.69 1.92 -9.19
N ILE A 117 14.47 1.45 -9.40
CA ILE A 117 14.10 0.74 -10.63
C ILE A 117 14.46 1.59 -11.85
N SER A 118 15.28 1.03 -12.75
CA SER A 118 15.74 1.73 -13.96
C SER A 118 14.61 1.87 -14.97
N VAL A 119 14.15 3.10 -15.18
CA VAL A 119 13.08 3.45 -16.12
C VAL A 119 13.42 3.03 -17.54
N SER A 120 14.66 3.30 -17.98
CA SER A 120 15.12 2.94 -19.33
C SER A 120 15.22 1.43 -19.55
N TYR A 121 15.56 0.67 -18.50
CA TYR A 121 15.62 -0.78 -18.59
C TYR A 121 14.22 -1.39 -18.69
N VAL A 122 13.25 -0.83 -17.97
CA VAL A 122 11.84 -1.26 -18.05
C VAL A 122 11.25 -0.94 -19.43
N ASP A 123 11.58 0.23 -19.99
CA ASP A 123 11.16 0.63 -21.34
C ASP A 123 11.67 -0.36 -22.39
N ASP A 124 12.99 -0.62 -22.38
CA ASP A 124 13.61 -1.58 -23.29
C ASP A 124 13.04 -3.00 -23.12
N TYR A 125 12.81 -3.42 -21.88
CA TYR A 125 12.21 -4.73 -21.60
C TYR A 125 10.81 -4.87 -22.18
N LEU A 126 9.92 -3.90 -21.96
CA LEU A 126 8.56 -3.92 -22.49
C LEU A 126 8.51 -3.81 -24.02
N ALA A 127 9.50 -3.12 -24.64
CA ALA A 127 9.60 -3.05 -26.09
C ALA A 127 9.88 -4.43 -26.74
N HIS A 128 10.60 -5.31 -26.05
CA HIS A 128 10.99 -6.63 -26.54
C HIS A 128 10.10 -7.78 -26.05
N ASN A 129 9.21 -7.53 -25.07
CA ASN A 129 8.35 -8.55 -24.45
C ASN A 129 6.87 -8.17 -24.56
N ALA A 130 6.32 -8.29 -25.76
CA ALA A 130 4.95 -7.89 -26.07
C ALA A 130 3.88 -8.76 -25.34
N ASP A 131 4.26 -9.97 -24.93
CA ASP A 131 3.43 -10.93 -24.17
C ASP A 131 3.11 -10.48 -22.73
N ILE A 132 3.90 -9.58 -22.16
CA ILE A 132 3.56 -8.94 -20.87
C ILE A 132 2.21 -8.25 -20.98
N THR A 133 1.32 -8.50 -20.02
CA THR A 133 -0.01 -7.91 -19.95
C THR A 133 -0.20 -7.00 -18.75
N HIS A 134 0.49 -7.29 -17.66
CA HIS A 134 0.43 -6.57 -16.39
C HIS A 134 1.84 -6.24 -15.89
N VAL A 135 1.97 -5.11 -15.21
CA VAL A 135 3.20 -4.70 -14.53
C VAL A 135 2.87 -4.42 -13.06
N ALA A 136 3.66 -4.96 -12.15
CA ALA A 136 3.54 -4.71 -10.72
C ALA A 136 4.80 -4.03 -10.18
N ILE A 137 4.60 -3.03 -9.31
CA ILE A 137 5.69 -2.25 -8.69
C ILE A 137 5.35 -1.91 -7.25
N VAL A 138 6.37 -1.88 -6.38
CA VAL A 138 6.30 -1.28 -5.04
C VAL A 138 6.69 0.19 -5.14
N HIS A 139 5.81 1.11 -4.72
CA HIS A 139 6.10 2.55 -4.78
C HIS A 139 7.18 2.97 -3.77
N CYS A 140 7.05 2.53 -2.52
CA CYS A 140 8.05 2.75 -1.46
C CYS A 140 8.43 1.42 -0.85
N GLU A 141 9.64 0.94 -1.16
CA GLU A 141 10.14 -0.32 -0.61
C GLU A 141 10.44 -0.16 0.88
N THR A 142 9.76 -0.96 1.69
CA THR A 142 9.76 -0.79 3.15
C THR A 142 11.08 -1.21 3.79
N THR A 143 11.83 -2.12 3.17
CA THR A 143 13.10 -2.64 3.70
C THR A 143 14.18 -1.57 3.79
N THR A 144 14.26 -0.69 2.81
CA THR A 144 15.30 0.34 2.74
C THR A 144 14.77 1.76 2.87
N GLY A 145 13.50 1.98 2.52
CA GLY A 145 12.89 3.30 2.41
C GLY A 145 13.07 3.94 1.04
N ILE A 146 13.51 3.19 0.02
CA ILE A 146 13.68 3.71 -1.33
C ILE A 146 12.33 4.03 -1.97
N LEU A 147 12.24 5.21 -2.57
CA LEU A 147 11.07 5.66 -3.31
C LEU A 147 11.30 5.42 -4.80
N ASN A 148 10.54 4.50 -5.38
CA ASN A 148 10.66 4.17 -6.79
C ASN A 148 10.03 5.24 -7.70
N PRO A 149 10.51 5.43 -8.93
CA PRO A 149 10.07 6.47 -9.87
C PRO A 149 8.71 6.09 -10.50
N LEU A 150 7.67 6.00 -9.66
CA LEU A 150 6.33 5.54 -10.04
C LEU A 150 5.75 6.31 -11.23
N LYS A 151 5.96 7.63 -11.29
CA LYS A 151 5.42 8.47 -12.37
C LYS A 151 5.99 8.08 -13.73
N ASP A 152 7.29 7.88 -13.81
CA ASP A 152 7.96 7.55 -15.06
C ASP A 152 7.66 6.12 -15.51
N ILE A 153 7.65 5.17 -14.55
CA ILE A 153 7.24 3.78 -14.81
C ILE A 153 5.79 3.72 -15.29
N ALA A 154 4.87 4.42 -14.62
CA ALA A 154 3.47 4.47 -14.99
C ALA A 154 3.28 5.01 -16.43
N HIS A 155 4.04 6.04 -16.80
CA HIS A 155 4.03 6.58 -18.15
C HIS A 155 4.43 5.53 -19.20
N ILE A 156 5.51 4.79 -18.94
CA ILE A 156 5.98 3.72 -19.84
C ILE A 156 4.95 2.59 -19.92
N VAL A 157 4.46 2.10 -18.78
CA VAL A 157 3.45 1.02 -18.73
C VAL A 157 2.22 1.39 -19.55
N LYS A 158 1.77 2.65 -19.44
CA LYS A 158 0.64 3.20 -20.21
C LYS A 158 0.94 3.28 -21.72
N MET A 159 2.16 3.68 -22.11
CA MET A 159 2.57 3.74 -23.52
C MET A 159 2.50 2.35 -24.20
N TYR A 160 2.87 1.29 -23.49
CA TYR A 160 2.76 -0.08 -23.97
C TYR A 160 1.37 -0.71 -23.79
N GLY A 161 0.39 0.04 -23.27
CA GLY A 161 -0.98 -0.43 -23.07
C GLY A 161 -1.11 -1.57 -22.06
N LYS A 162 -0.17 -1.65 -21.11
CA LYS A 162 -0.18 -2.67 -20.06
C LYS A 162 -0.95 -2.17 -18.83
N ARG A 163 -1.42 -3.09 -18.00
CA ARG A 163 -2.10 -2.78 -16.74
C ARG A 163 -1.10 -2.59 -15.63
N LEU A 164 -1.34 -1.60 -14.77
CA LEU A 164 -0.44 -1.23 -13.68
C LEU A 164 -1.03 -1.58 -12.31
N ILE A 165 -0.30 -2.41 -11.57
CA ILE A 165 -0.57 -2.77 -10.17
C ILE A 165 0.49 -2.08 -9.31
N VAL A 166 0.05 -1.30 -8.32
CA VAL A 166 0.95 -0.55 -7.44
C VAL A 166 0.73 -0.98 -5.99
N ASP A 167 1.76 -1.53 -5.38
CA ASP A 167 1.83 -1.62 -3.93
C ASP A 167 2.28 -0.26 -3.37
N ALA A 168 1.33 0.46 -2.80
CA ALA A 168 1.54 1.73 -2.12
C ALA A 168 1.41 1.58 -0.59
N MET A 169 1.76 0.42 -0.06
CA MET A 169 1.61 0.07 1.36
C MET A 169 2.21 1.11 2.27
N SER A 170 3.45 1.50 2.00
CA SER A 170 4.19 2.44 2.84
C SER A 170 4.15 3.89 2.34
N SER A 171 3.35 4.20 1.31
CA SER A 171 3.31 5.55 0.74
C SER A 171 1.90 6.16 0.67
N PHE A 172 0.85 5.35 0.53
CA PHE A 172 -0.52 5.86 0.42
C PHE A 172 -0.98 6.60 1.69
N GLY A 173 -1.53 7.79 1.50
CA GLY A 173 -1.93 8.66 2.60
C GLY A 173 -0.79 9.50 3.20
N GLY A 174 0.47 9.19 2.86
CA GLY A 174 1.65 9.94 3.27
C GLY A 174 2.35 10.67 2.13
N ILE A 175 2.21 10.17 0.90
CA ILE A 175 2.73 10.78 -0.33
C ILE A 175 1.56 11.02 -1.27
N PRO A 176 1.41 12.20 -1.89
CA PRO A 176 0.36 12.46 -2.86
C PRO A 176 0.47 11.53 -4.09
N ILE A 177 -0.61 10.84 -4.41
CA ILE A 177 -0.73 9.96 -5.57
C ILE A 177 -2.08 10.26 -6.24
N ASP A 178 -2.09 10.51 -7.56
CA ASP A 178 -3.31 10.59 -8.36
C ASP A 178 -3.36 9.40 -9.33
N LEU A 179 -4.26 8.47 -9.07
CA LEU A 179 -4.34 7.21 -9.81
C LEU A 179 -4.71 7.40 -11.27
N GLN A 180 -5.54 8.40 -11.57
CA GLN A 180 -5.96 8.67 -12.95
C GLN A 180 -4.83 9.32 -13.74
N GLU A 181 -4.12 10.29 -13.16
CA GLU A 181 -2.98 10.93 -13.81
C GLU A 181 -1.91 9.87 -14.16
N LEU A 182 -1.63 8.98 -13.21
CA LEU A 182 -0.66 7.90 -13.38
C LEU A 182 -1.18 6.72 -14.23
N GLY A 183 -2.49 6.60 -14.43
CA GLY A 183 -3.08 5.46 -15.14
C GLY A 183 -2.99 4.14 -14.37
N VAL A 184 -2.98 4.20 -13.03
CA VAL A 184 -2.95 3.02 -12.17
C VAL A 184 -4.28 2.27 -12.24
N ASP A 185 -4.24 0.96 -12.41
CA ASP A 185 -5.44 0.13 -12.47
C ASP A 185 -5.81 -0.46 -11.12
N PHE A 186 -4.80 -0.87 -10.34
CA PHE A 186 -4.99 -1.38 -8.98
C PHE A 186 -3.92 -0.80 -8.06
N MET A 187 -4.34 -0.14 -7.01
CA MET A 187 -3.46 0.32 -5.94
C MET A 187 -3.82 -0.38 -4.64
N ILE A 188 -2.80 -0.80 -3.90
CA ILE A 188 -2.94 -1.61 -2.69
C ILE A 188 -2.33 -0.87 -1.51
N SER A 189 -3.04 -0.85 -0.38
CA SER A 189 -2.51 -0.35 0.88
C SER A 189 -3.18 -1.01 2.09
N SER A 190 -2.84 -0.57 3.31
CA SER A 190 -3.39 -1.13 4.55
C SER A 190 -3.68 -0.06 5.59
N ALA A 191 -4.55 -0.41 6.52
CA ALA A 191 -5.05 0.52 7.53
C ALA A 191 -3.97 1.08 8.48
N ASN A 192 -2.92 0.31 8.74
CA ASN A 192 -1.93 0.57 9.78
C ASN A 192 -0.65 1.28 9.29
N LYS A 193 -0.70 1.93 8.14
CA LYS A 193 0.44 2.67 7.57
C LYS A 193 0.18 4.17 7.64
N CYS A 194 0.43 4.95 6.60
CA CYS A 194 0.38 6.41 6.65
C CYS A 194 -0.98 7.01 6.98
N ILE A 195 -2.08 6.27 6.84
CA ILE A 195 -3.41 6.69 7.36
C ILE A 195 -3.45 6.67 8.90
N GLN A 196 -2.55 5.90 9.54
CA GLN A 196 -2.40 5.83 11.00
C GLN A 196 -3.56 5.14 11.75
N GLY A 197 -4.23 4.21 11.09
CA GLY A 197 -5.15 3.28 11.74
C GLY A 197 -4.42 2.10 12.40
N VAL A 198 -5.18 1.14 12.90
CA VAL A 198 -4.67 -0.09 13.52
C VAL A 198 -4.61 -1.24 12.52
N PRO A 199 -3.74 -2.25 12.70
CA PRO A 199 -3.69 -3.41 11.81
C PRO A 199 -4.95 -4.27 11.92
N GLY A 200 -5.34 -4.93 10.82
CA GLY A 200 -6.45 -5.88 10.78
C GLY A 200 -7.19 -5.95 9.45
N PHE A 201 -7.02 -4.96 8.59
CA PHE A 201 -7.47 -5.02 7.20
C PHE A 201 -6.58 -4.21 6.26
N GLY A 202 -6.63 -4.57 4.99
CA GLY A 202 -6.08 -3.79 3.91
C GLY A 202 -7.18 -3.36 2.93
N PHE A 203 -6.81 -2.54 1.98
CA PHE A 203 -7.72 -2.07 0.95
C PHE A 203 -7.06 -1.97 -0.42
N ILE A 204 -7.90 -2.05 -1.44
CA ILE A 204 -7.53 -1.95 -2.83
C ILE A 204 -8.36 -0.81 -3.42
N ILE A 205 -7.72 0.09 -4.17
CA ILE A 205 -8.43 1.06 -4.99
C ILE A 205 -8.24 0.61 -6.43
N ALA A 206 -9.35 0.33 -7.11
CA ALA A 206 -9.35 -0.29 -8.42
C ALA A 206 -10.08 0.58 -9.45
N ARG A 207 -9.53 0.64 -10.67
CA ARG A 207 -10.28 1.18 -11.82
C ARG A 207 -11.46 0.25 -12.11
N LYS A 208 -12.67 0.79 -12.10
CA LYS A 208 -13.91 0.00 -12.25
C LYS A 208 -13.89 -0.86 -13.52
N SER A 209 -13.40 -0.34 -14.63
CA SER A 209 -13.33 -1.09 -15.90
C SER A 209 -12.43 -2.33 -15.79
N GLU A 210 -11.31 -2.23 -15.10
CA GLU A 210 -10.39 -3.37 -14.92
C GLU A 210 -10.89 -4.33 -13.83
N LEU A 211 -11.52 -3.82 -12.77
CA LEU A 211 -12.16 -4.65 -11.76
C LEU A 211 -13.27 -5.54 -12.34
N MET A 212 -14.08 -5.01 -13.26
CA MET A 212 -15.11 -5.80 -13.96
C MET A 212 -14.53 -6.98 -14.75
N ARG A 213 -13.28 -6.89 -15.18
CA ARG A 213 -12.57 -7.97 -15.87
C ARG A 213 -12.12 -9.10 -14.93
N CYS A 214 -12.08 -8.85 -13.63
CA CYS A 214 -11.66 -9.82 -12.60
C CYS A 214 -12.75 -10.87 -12.30
N ARG A 215 -13.98 -10.69 -12.80
CA ARG A 215 -15.09 -11.58 -12.52
C ARG A 215 -14.77 -13.03 -12.89
N GLY A 216 -14.81 -13.93 -11.88
CA GLY A 216 -14.58 -15.37 -12.07
C GLY A 216 -13.12 -15.74 -12.39
N VAL A 217 -12.16 -14.85 -12.16
CA VAL A 217 -10.72 -15.12 -12.38
C VAL A 217 -10.07 -15.74 -11.15
N SER A 218 -10.42 -15.25 -9.96
CA SER A 218 -9.82 -15.71 -8.71
C SER A 218 -10.05 -17.21 -8.48
N LYS A 219 -8.98 -17.89 -8.06
CA LYS A 219 -9.03 -19.29 -7.59
C LYS A 219 -9.28 -19.38 -6.07
N SER A 220 -9.28 -18.25 -5.37
CA SER A 220 -9.51 -18.17 -3.93
C SER A 220 -10.91 -17.67 -3.64
N LEU A 221 -11.66 -18.40 -2.81
CA LEU A 221 -12.98 -17.96 -2.36
C LEU A 221 -12.91 -16.70 -1.53
N SER A 222 -11.98 -16.61 -0.58
CA SER A 222 -11.89 -15.52 0.40
C SER A 222 -11.12 -14.29 -0.08
N LEU A 223 -10.25 -14.45 -1.10
CA LEU A 223 -9.43 -13.38 -1.67
C LEU A 223 -9.92 -12.93 -3.05
N ASP A 224 -11.15 -13.24 -3.44
CA ASP A 224 -11.76 -12.76 -4.68
C ASP A 224 -12.19 -11.30 -4.52
N ILE A 225 -11.43 -10.39 -5.18
CA ILE A 225 -11.68 -8.94 -5.08
C ILE A 225 -12.97 -8.53 -5.79
N TYR A 226 -13.36 -9.25 -6.86
CA TYR A 226 -14.60 -8.93 -7.58
C TYR A 226 -15.83 -9.26 -6.74
N ASP A 227 -15.89 -10.46 -6.18
CA ASP A 227 -17.01 -10.90 -5.36
C ASP A 227 -17.11 -10.10 -4.04
N GLN A 228 -15.96 -9.72 -3.45
CA GLN A 228 -15.93 -8.83 -2.29
C GLN A 228 -16.52 -7.46 -2.65
N TRP A 229 -16.05 -6.88 -3.75
CA TRP A 229 -16.57 -5.61 -4.25
C TRP A 229 -18.07 -5.67 -4.59
N GLU A 230 -18.50 -6.68 -5.35
CA GLU A 230 -19.89 -6.83 -5.74
C GLU A 230 -20.82 -6.93 -4.53
N THR A 231 -20.38 -7.63 -3.49
CA THR A 231 -21.12 -7.73 -2.22
C THR A 231 -21.21 -6.39 -1.53
N MET A 232 -20.11 -5.61 -1.48
CA MET A 232 -20.11 -4.27 -0.88
C MET A 232 -21.01 -3.30 -1.65
N GLU A 233 -20.99 -3.32 -2.99
CA GLU A 233 -21.84 -2.47 -3.83
C GLU A 233 -23.33 -2.77 -3.62
N LYS A 234 -23.72 -4.05 -3.72
CA LYS A 234 -25.11 -4.48 -3.56
C LYS A 234 -25.63 -4.35 -2.13
N GLY A 235 -24.73 -4.48 -1.16
CA GLY A 235 -25.05 -4.48 0.26
C GLY A 235 -24.72 -3.17 0.97
N HIS A 236 -24.45 -2.08 0.24
CA HIS A 236 -24.17 -0.76 0.79
C HIS A 236 -23.10 -0.83 1.90
N GLY A 237 -21.91 -1.28 1.55
CA GLY A 237 -20.78 -1.41 2.46
C GLY A 237 -20.68 -2.76 3.20
N LYS A 238 -21.64 -3.65 3.02
CA LYS A 238 -21.61 -4.96 3.69
C LYS A 238 -20.46 -5.81 3.17
N TRP A 239 -19.66 -6.30 4.10
CA TRP A 239 -18.58 -7.23 3.78
C TRP A 239 -19.13 -8.62 3.41
N ARG A 240 -18.45 -9.30 2.50
CA ARG A 240 -18.80 -10.67 2.10
C ARG A 240 -18.71 -11.67 3.26
N PHE A 241 -17.69 -11.50 4.11
CA PHE A 241 -17.47 -12.28 5.32
C PHE A 241 -17.41 -11.34 6.54
N THR A 242 -17.17 -11.89 7.73
CA THR A 242 -17.12 -11.12 8.96
C THR A 242 -16.11 -9.98 8.89
N SER A 243 -16.58 -8.77 9.10
CA SER A 243 -15.75 -7.56 9.12
C SER A 243 -15.04 -7.41 10.47
N PRO A 244 -13.78 -6.91 10.50
CA PRO A 244 -13.10 -6.54 11.74
C PRO A 244 -13.58 -5.19 12.25
N THR A 245 -14.81 -5.16 12.81
CA THR A 245 -15.60 -3.94 13.06
C THR A 245 -14.87 -2.87 13.86
N HIS A 246 -14.19 -3.25 14.95
CA HIS A 246 -13.42 -2.34 15.79
C HIS A 246 -12.27 -1.66 15.01
N VAL A 247 -11.55 -2.43 14.21
CA VAL A 247 -10.43 -1.94 13.38
C VAL A 247 -10.94 -0.99 12.29
N VAL A 248 -12.08 -1.33 11.68
CA VAL A 248 -12.71 -0.50 10.64
C VAL A 248 -13.17 0.83 11.23
N ARG A 249 -13.76 0.82 12.44
CA ARG A 249 -14.15 2.08 13.11
C ARG A 249 -12.94 2.92 13.53
N ALA A 250 -11.87 2.27 14.01
CA ALA A 250 -10.62 2.96 14.31
C ALA A 250 -10.02 3.60 13.05
N PHE A 251 -10.10 2.93 11.91
CA PHE A 251 -9.63 3.47 10.63
C PHE A 251 -10.46 4.67 10.17
N LYS A 252 -11.79 4.65 10.37
CA LYS A 252 -12.64 5.81 10.09
C LYS A 252 -12.17 7.02 10.89
N GLN A 253 -11.86 6.84 12.20
CA GLN A 253 -11.30 7.89 13.04
C GLN A 253 -9.97 8.41 12.51
N ALA A 254 -9.07 7.51 12.11
CA ALA A 254 -7.78 7.91 11.56
C ALA A 254 -7.90 8.71 10.23
N MET A 255 -8.93 8.43 9.42
CA MET A 255 -9.23 9.22 8.22
C MET A 255 -9.82 10.59 8.56
N GLU A 256 -10.61 10.69 9.60
CA GLU A 256 -11.12 11.97 10.13
C GLU A 256 -9.94 12.85 10.58
N GLU A 257 -9.00 12.29 11.35
CA GLU A 257 -7.77 12.98 11.77
C GLU A 257 -6.87 13.40 10.57
N LEU A 258 -6.76 12.55 9.53
CA LEU A 258 -6.05 12.93 8.31
C LEU A 258 -6.71 14.15 7.65
N THR A 259 -8.03 14.20 7.64
CA THR A 259 -8.79 15.32 7.07
C THR A 259 -8.59 16.60 7.90
N GLU A 260 -8.65 16.49 9.23
CA GLU A 260 -8.42 17.60 10.18
C GLU A 260 -7.00 18.14 10.09
N GLU A 261 -6.01 17.28 9.84
CA GLU A 261 -4.61 17.69 9.61
C GLU A 261 -4.44 18.52 8.33
N GLY A 262 -5.37 18.47 7.40
CA GLY A 262 -5.31 19.15 6.09
C GLY A 262 -5.06 18.18 4.92
N GLY A 263 -5.35 16.90 5.12
CA GLY A 263 -5.28 15.85 4.11
C GLY A 263 -3.85 15.36 3.82
N VAL A 264 -3.72 14.62 2.71
CA VAL A 264 -2.43 14.00 2.32
C VAL A 264 -1.33 15.05 2.11
N THR A 265 -1.65 16.22 1.61
CA THR A 265 -0.65 17.28 1.36
C THR A 265 -0.02 17.78 2.65
N ALA A 266 -0.82 18.03 3.69
CA ALA A 266 -0.32 18.47 4.99
C ALA A 266 0.46 17.34 5.68
N ARG A 267 -0.04 16.11 5.61
CA ARG A 267 0.66 14.95 6.16
C ARG A 267 2.00 14.69 5.47
N TYR A 268 2.07 14.78 4.16
CA TYR A 268 3.31 14.69 3.40
C TYR A 268 4.33 15.75 3.85
N LYS A 269 3.88 17.01 3.99
CA LYS A 269 4.74 18.09 4.49
C LYS A 269 5.31 17.76 5.87
N ARG A 270 4.49 17.28 6.80
CA ARG A 270 4.92 16.87 8.14
C ARG A 270 5.93 15.71 8.07
N TYR A 271 5.74 14.73 7.19
CA TYR A 271 6.70 13.64 7.00
C TYR A 271 8.04 14.16 6.46
N CYS A 272 8.03 15.08 5.49
CA CYS A 272 9.25 15.69 4.98
C CYS A 272 9.99 16.48 6.08
N GLU A 273 9.29 17.30 6.86
CA GLU A 273 9.88 18.05 7.97
C GLU A 273 10.48 17.12 9.03
N ASN A 274 9.78 16.06 9.40
CA ASN A 274 10.28 15.05 10.36
C ASN A 274 11.50 14.31 9.81
N HIS A 275 11.50 13.94 8.53
CA HIS A 275 12.62 13.31 7.85
C HIS A 275 13.86 14.21 7.87
N ASP A 276 13.70 15.47 7.50
CA ASP A 276 14.81 16.43 7.48
C ASP A 276 15.43 16.61 8.87
N VAL A 277 14.61 16.75 9.91
CA VAL A 277 15.07 16.86 11.31
C VAL A 277 15.81 15.59 11.72
N LEU A 278 15.26 14.40 11.41
CA LEU A 278 15.88 13.12 11.75
C LEU A 278 17.22 12.95 11.05
N VAL A 279 17.28 13.12 9.73
CA VAL A 279 18.48 12.91 8.92
C VAL A 279 19.59 13.87 9.34
N ASN A 280 19.28 15.16 9.50
CA ASN A 280 20.26 16.15 9.92
C ASN A 280 20.78 15.88 11.35
N GLY A 281 19.90 15.50 12.27
CA GLY A 281 20.27 15.12 13.63
C GLY A 281 21.19 13.90 13.68
N MET A 282 20.85 12.86 12.94
CA MET A 282 21.64 11.62 12.85
C MET A 282 23.02 11.86 12.19
N ARG A 283 23.08 12.65 11.13
CA ARG A 283 24.35 13.04 10.49
C ARG A 283 25.25 13.83 11.44
N THR A 284 24.68 14.69 12.28
CA THR A 284 25.44 15.42 13.31
C THR A 284 26.05 14.47 14.36
N LEU A 285 25.42 13.32 14.58
CA LEU A 285 25.91 12.25 15.45
C LEU A 285 26.90 11.28 14.75
N GLY A 286 27.19 11.50 13.46
CA GLY A 286 28.13 10.70 12.67
C GLY A 286 27.50 9.47 12.00
N PHE A 287 26.17 9.37 11.93
CA PHE A 287 25.51 8.30 11.17
C PHE A 287 25.29 8.71 9.71
N GLU A 288 25.40 7.73 8.82
CA GLU A 288 25.15 7.91 7.38
C GLU A 288 23.85 7.24 6.99
N THR A 289 23.08 7.88 6.10
CA THR A 289 21.89 7.27 5.52
C THR A 289 22.30 6.15 4.55
N LEU A 290 21.57 5.03 4.55
CA LEU A 290 21.80 3.92 3.63
C LEU A 290 21.62 4.35 2.16
N LEU A 291 20.62 5.18 1.91
CA LEU A 291 20.26 5.65 0.56
C LEU A 291 20.73 7.09 0.35
N PRO A 292 21.05 7.46 -0.91
CA PRO A 292 21.25 8.87 -1.30
C PRO A 292 19.98 9.71 -1.09
N ASP A 293 20.12 11.00 -0.77
CA ASP A 293 19.00 11.89 -0.44
C ASP A 293 17.91 11.95 -1.53
N GLY A 294 18.30 11.87 -2.81
CA GLY A 294 17.37 12.01 -3.94
C GLY A 294 16.42 10.83 -4.15
N VAL A 295 16.65 9.70 -3.47
CA VAL A 295 15.84 8.47 -3.63
C VAL A 295 15.18 8.01 -2.33
N GLN A 296 15.43 8.72 -1.22
CA GLN A 296 14.80 8.41 0.06
C GLN A 296 13.32 8.79 0.07
N SER A 297 12.51 7.92 0.65
CA SER A 297 11.15 8.27 1.03
C SER A 297 11.17 9.12 2.30
N PRO A 298 10.31 10.12 2.46
CA PRO A 298 10.22 10.88 3.70
C PRO A 298 9.57 10.10 4.85
N ILE A 299 9.15 8.87 4.61
CA ILE A 299 8.38 8.06 5.57
C ILE A 299 9.29 7.06 6.29
N ILE A 300 10.27 6.50 5.58
CA ILE A 300 11.18 5.48 6.10
C ILE A 300 12.59 5.94 5.84
N THR A 301 13.42 5.95 6.88
CA THR A 301 14.84 6.28 6.78
C THR A 301 15.66 5.13 7.36
N SER A 302 16.58 4.60 6.57
CA SER A 302 17.55 3.59 6.98
C SER A 302 18.93 4.21 7.15
N PHE A 303 19.62 3.82 8.22
CA PHE A 303 20.96 4.29 8.51
C PHE A 303 21.95 3.13 8.51
N SER A 304 23.12 3.36 7.95
CA SER A 304 24.23 2.43 8.06
C SER A 304 24.81 2.48 9.46
N VAL A 305 24.94 1.31 10.11
CA VAL A 305 25.58 1.20 11.43
C VAL A 305 26.69 0.15 11.37
N SER A 306 27.87 0.52 11.89
CA SER A 306 28.92 -0.48 12.10
C SER A 306 28.59 -1.35 13.32
N TYR A 307 29.07 -2.58 13.33
CA TYR A 307 28.92 -3.52 14.47
C TYR A 307 29.44 -2.92 15.80
N THR A 308 30.39 -2.01 15.76
CA THR A 308 30.94 -1.31 16.92
C THR A 308 29.97 -0.33 17.57
N HIS A 309 28.93 0.12 16.85
CA HIS A 309 27.88 0.99 17.40
C HIS A 309 26.70 0.19 17.97
N LEU A 310 26.61 -1.11 17.70
CA LEU A 310 25.58 -2.01 18.23
C LEU A 310 25.92 -2.59 19.62
N THR A 311 26.92 -2.08 20.30
CA THR A 311 27.14 -2.38 21.72
C THR A 311 26.18 -1.58 22.61
N LEU A 312 24.90 -1.60 22.31
CA LEU A 312 23.92 -1.45 23.36
C LEU A 312 24.07 -2.65 24.27
N PRO A 313 24.10 -2.49 25.60
CA PRO A 313 24.06 -3.60 26.52
C PRO A 313 22.71 -4.29 26.35
N THR A 314 22.62 -5.23 25.40
CA THR A 314 21.53 -6.18 25.28
C THR A 314 21.72 -7.29 26.32
N LYS A 315 21.82 -6.92 27.57
CA LYS A 315 21.38 -7.79 28.65
C LYS A 315 19.90 -7.51 28.86
N LEU A 316 19.08 -8.18 28.09
CA LEU A 316 17.79 -8.61 28.56
C LEU A 316 18.07 -9.63 29.65
N GLU A 317 18.18 -9.17 30.88
CA GLU A 317 18.01 -10.03 32.04
C GLU A 317 16.50 -10.26 32.14
N VAL A 318 16.09 -11.48 31.86
CA VAL A 318 14.75 -12.01 32.10
C VAL A 318 14.51 -12.10 33.60
#